data_495d17256114232b42147422d54ec4d6
#
_entry.id   495d17256114232b42147422d54ec4d6
#
_cell.length_a   1.000
_cell.length_b   1.000
_cell.length_c   1.000
_cell.angle_alpha   90.00
_cell.angle_beta   90.00
_cell.angle_gamma   90.00
#
_symmetry.space_group_name_H-M   'P 1'
#
loop_
_entity.id
_entity.type
_entity.pdbx_description
1 polymer ?
#
loop_
_entity_poly.entity_id
_entity_poly.type
_entity_poly.pdbx_seq_one_letter_code
_entity_poly.pdbx_strand_id
1 'polypeptide(L)'
;LNNQMGVTAAEPALQTIRAKLSAGAALVDIYWRDAAEPAPLVIVAHGFSRRRHHMSGWGQHLAEEGFVAAVPDLPAWSDPARNAHFISQLRAHLCASEPWSRRIDPSRVGLMGFSAGGLATLLSAADNPGLGIWVGLDPVDHDGMGAKAAHLVKCHAVVLTAQPSACNGHGNARGIIAALPLCEHFSIAGAVHVDAEWPTDRLAEAICGRSTDERRREFRWRTSAALRARLSRPQS
;
A
#
# COMPACT_ATOMS: atom_id res chain seq x y z
N LEU A 1 -18.85 32.83 27.47
CA LEU A 1 -18.03 31.66 27.75
C LEU A 1 -18.55 30.52 26.88
N ASN A 2 -18.09 30.46 25.62
CA ASN A 2 -18.36 29.37 24.68
C ASN A 2 -17.35 28.26 24.94
N ASN A 3 -17.79 27.18 25.58
CA ASN A 3 -17.06 25.95 25.73
C ASN A 3 -17.18 25.17 24.42
N GLN A 4 -16.28 25.40 23.46
CA GLN A 4 -16.14 24.50 22.32
C GLN A 4 -15.41 23.23 22.85
N MET A 5 -16.20 22.24 23.26
CA MET A 5 -15.68 20.89 23.42
C MET A 5 -15.25 20.40 22.05
N GLY A 6 -13.94 20.36 21.82
CA GLY A 6 -13.35 19.74 20.65
C GLY A 6 -13.78 18.27 20.62
N VAL A 7 -14.61 17.89 19.67
CA VAL A 7 -14.88 16.48 19.38
C VAL A 7 -13.57 15.89 18.88
N THR A 8 -12.85 15.19 19.75
CA THR A 8 -11.72 14.38 19.32
C THR A 8 -12.29 13.29 18.42
N ALA A 9 -11.91 13.30 17.14
CA ALA A 9 -12.32 12.25 16.22
C ALA A 9 -11.91 10.89 16.81
N ALA A 10 -12.86 9.95 16.87
CA ALA A 10 -12.59 8.61 17.37
C ALA A 10 -11.41 7.98 16.61
N GLU A 11 -10.56 7.23 17.32
CA GLU A 11 -9.48 6.50 16.67
C GLU A 11 -10.03 5.47 15.67
N PRO A 12 -9.25 5.13 14.62
CA PRO A 12 -9.63 4.07 13.69
C PRO A 12 -9.83 2.73 14.42
N ALA A 13 -10.85 1.98 14.02
CA ALA A 13 -11.05 0.62 14.47
C ALA A 13 -10.04 -0.30 13.77
N LEU A 14 -9.65 -1.37 14.49
CA LEU A 14 -8.73 -2.40 13.99
C LEU A 14 -9.33 -3.78 14.26
N GLN A 15 -9.32 -4.65 13.25
CA GLN A 15 -9.62 -6.06 13.40
C GLN A 15 -8.58 -6.90 12.66
N THR A 16 -8.02 -7.88 13.34
CA THR A 16 -7.18 -8.91 12.69
C THR A 16 -8.05 -10.10 12.29
N ILE A 17 -8.02 -10.45 11.02
CA ILE A 17 -8.67 -11.64 10.47
C ILE A 17 -7.64 -12.63 9.96
N ARG A 18 -8.02 -13.91 9.85
CA ARG A 18 -7.24 -14.93 9.15
C ARG A 18 -7.88 -15.20 7.80
N ALA A 19 -7.29 -14.67 6.74
CA ALA A 19 -7.69 -15.01 5.37
C ALA A 19 -7.10 -16.37 5.00
N LYS A 20 -7.98 -17.30 4.58
CA LYS A 20 -7.59 -18.61 4.02
C LYS A 20 -8.01 -18.63 2.57
N LEU A 21 -7.05 -18.47 1.66
CA LEU A 21 -7.26 -18.34 0.22
C LEU A 21 -6.44 -19.42 -0.50
N SER A 22 -6.73 -19.69 -1.76
CA SER A 22 -6.01 -20.75 -2.50
C SER A 22 -4.52 -20.45 -2.66
N ALA A 23 -4.13 -19.18 -2.76
CA ALA A 23 -2.72 -18.77 -2.81
C ALA A 23 -2.00 -18.90 -1.46
N GLY A 24 -2.73 -19.07 -0.35
CA GLY A 24 -2.16 -19.22 0.98
C GLY A 24 -3.08 -18.76 2.09
N ALA A 25 -2.61 -18.88 3.34
CA ALA A 25 -3.29 -18.37 4.52
C ALA A 25 -2.42 -17.32 5.20
N ALA A 26 -3.03 -16.20 5.60
CA ALA A 26 -2.32 -15.12 6.26
C ALA A 26 -3.21 -14.39 7.28
N LEU A 27 -2.57 -13.73 8.25
CA LEU A 27 -3.24 -12.74 9.09
C LEU A 27 -3.31 -11.41 8.32
N VAL A 28 -4.43 -10.73 8.44
CA VAL A 28 -4.69 -9.43 7.81
C VAL A 28 -5.21 -8.50 8.88
N ASP A 29 -4.53 -7.38 9.09
CA ASP A 29 -5.04 -6.30 9.93
C ASP A 29 -5.88 -5.37 9.06
N ILE A 30 -7.13 -5.12 9.45
CA ILE A 30 -8.03 -4.24 8.75
C ILE A 30 -8.32 -3.05 9.63
N TYR A 31 -8.05 -1.86 9.11
CA TYR A 31 -8.24 -0.56 9.74
C TYR A 31 -9.37 0.18 9.03
N TRP A 32 -10.28 0.79 9.79
CA TRP A 32 -11.37 1.58 9.20
C TRP A 32 -11.90 2.60 10.20
N ARG A 33 -12.71 3.52 9.71
CA ARG A 33 -13.63 4.32 10.52
C ARG A 33 -15.05 4.00 10.09
N ASP A 34 -15.97 3.98 11.05
CA ASP A 34 -17.38 3.85 10.72
C ASP A 34 -17.84 5.09 9.96
N ALA A 35 -18.48 4.86 8.83
CA ALA A 35 -19.02 5.87 7.94
C ALA A 35 -20.42 5.46 7.47
N ALA A 36 -21.24 6.43 7.10
CA ALA A 36 -22.58 6.18 6.58
C ALA A 36 -22.56 5.46 5.22
N GLU A 37 -21.51 5.71 4.44
CA GLU A 37 -21.36 5.16 3.09
C GLU A 37 -20.13 4.24 3.01
N PRO A 38 -20.17 3.21 2.13
CA PRO A 38 -19.01 2.37 1.89
C PRO A 38 -17.79 3.18 1.43
N ALA A 39 -16.64 2.89 2.01
CA ALA A 39 -15.36 3.56 1.79
C ALA A 39 -14.52 2.87 0.72
N PRO A 40 -13.56 3.56 0.08
CA PRO A 40 -12.59 2.92 -0.79
C PRO A 40 -11.70 1.93 -0.01
N LEU A 41 -11.29 0.84 -0.67
CA LEU A 41 -10.34 -0.13 -0.13
C LEU A 41 -8.92 0.19 -0.60
N VAL A 42 -7.95 0.15 0.32
CA VAL A 42 -6.52 0.13 -0.01
C VAL A 42 -5.88 -1.10 0.62
N ILE A 43 -5.26 -1.97 -0.18
CA ILE A 43 -4.46 -3.09 0.32
C ILE A 43 -3.00 -2.65 0.36
N VAL A 44 -2.35 -2.82 1.53
CA VAL A 44 -1.01 -2.32 1.83
C VAL A 44 -0.06 -3.49 2.09
N ALA A 45 0.88 -3.74 1.17
CA ALA A 45 1.81 -4.87 1.25
C ALA A 45 3.18 -4.45 1.80
N HIS A 46 3.70 -5.27 2.72
CA HIS A 46 5.03 -5.08 3.33
C HIS A 46 6.18 -5.58 2.45
N GLY A 47 7.42 -5.16 2.76
CA GLY A 47 8.64 -5.57 2.08
C GLY A 47 9.11 -6.99 2.44
N PHE A 48 10.23 -7.41 1.79
CA PHE A 48 10.90 -8.68 2.08
C PHE A 48 11.34 -8.75 3.55
N SER A 49 11.19 -9.91 4.17
CA SER A 49 11.47 -10.17 5.60
C SER A 49 10.72 -9.29 6.60
N ARG A 50 9.71 -8.58 6.14
CA ARG A 50 8.84 -7.74 6.97
C ARG A 50 7.51 -8.46 7.23
N ARG A 51 6.63 -7.82 7.99
CA ARG A 51 5.30 -8.31 8.33
C ARG A 51 4.31 -7.14 8.35
N ARG A 52 3.01 -7.44 8.43
CA ARG A 52 1.93 -6.46 8.47
C ARG A 52 2.13 -5.35 9.51
N HIS A 53 2.71 -5.66 10.70
CA HIS A 53 2.91 -4.65 11.74
C HIS A 53 3.91 -3.54 11.34
N HIS A 54 4.81 -3.78 10.38
CA HIS A 54 5.71 -2.76 9.83
C HIS A 54 5.00 -1.79 8.86
N MET A 55 3.74 -2.08 8.53
CA MET A 55 2.87 -1.21 7.73
C MET A 55 1.64 -0.74 8.54
N SER A 56 1.62 -0.98 9.85
CA SER A 56 0.47 -0.63 10.71
C SER A 56 0.20 0.88 10.76
N GLY A 57 1.25 1.69 10.75
CA GLY A 57 1.10 3.15 10.70
C GLY A 57 0.44 3.63 9.39
N TRP A 58 0.71 2.95 8.27
CA TRP A 58 -0.01 3.20 7.03
C TRP A 58 -1.48 2.80 7.12
N GLY A 59 -1.75 1.62 7.72
CA GLY A 59 -3.13 1.17 7.93
C GLY A 59 -3.94 2.16 8.75
N GLN A 60 -3.39 2.62 9.87
CA GLN A 60 -4.02 3.62 10.74
C GLN A 60 -4.24 4.95 10.00
N HIS A 61 -3.18 5.48 9.36
CA HIS A 61 -3.25 6.75 8.63
C HIS A 61 -4.29 6.73 7.51
N LEU A 62 -4.35 5.66 6.73
CA LEU A 62 -5.35 5.53 5.67
C LEU A 62 -6.79 5.47 6.21
N ALA A 63 -6.99 4.80 7.34
CA ALA A 63 -8.31 4.79 8.00
C ALA A 63 -8.69 6.18 8.54
N GLU A 64 -7.73 6.96 9.04
CA GLU A 64 -7.93 8.37 9.40
C GLU A 64 -8.33 9.24 8.21
N GLU A 65 -7.83 8.91 7.02
CA GLU A 65 -8.16 9.56 5.74
C GLU A 65 -9.49 9.06 5.13
N GLY A 66 -10.20 8.14 5.79
CA GLY A 66 -11.51 7.63 5.36
C GLY A 66 -11.47 6.43 4.41
N PHE A 67 -10.34 5.72 4.33
CA PHE A 67 -10.23 4.46 3.59
C PHE A 67 -10.49 3.25 4.52
N VAL A 68 -10.89 2.13 3.95
CA VAL A 68 -10.67 0.83 4.58
C VAL A 68 -9.28 0.35 4.15
N ALA A 69 -8.37 0.16 5.10
CA ALA A 69 -7.01 -0.29 4.81
C ALA A 69 -6.84 -1.74 5.25
N ALA A 70 -6.45 -2.64 4.34
CA ALA A 70 -6.14 -4.02 4.63
C ALA A 70 -4.64 -4.27 4.52
N VAL A 71 -4.02 -4.71 5.60
CA VAL A 71 -2.58 -4.90 5.73
C VAL A 71 -2.31 -6.39 6.00
N PRO A 72 -2.06 -7.21 4.96
CA PRO A 72 -1.78 -8.63 5.14
C PRO A 72 -0.32 -8.91 5.53
N ASP A 73 -0.09 -10.03 6.24
CA ASP A 73 1.15 -10.77 6.08
C ASP A 73 1.15 -11.42 4.69
N LEU A 74 2.24 -11.31 3.95
CA LEU A 74 2.34 -11.98 2.66
C LEU A 74 2.71 -13.46 2.87
N PRO A 75 1.99 -14.42 2.26
CA PRO A 75 2.13 -15.84 2.57
C PRO A 75 3.40 -16.48 2.02
N ALA A 76 4.05 -15.87 1.03
CA ALA A 76 5.23 -16.41 0.39
C ALA A 76 6.46 -15.53 0.66
N TRP A 77 7.54 -16.14 1.16
CA TRP A 77 8.77 -15.45 1.51
C TRP A 77 9.47 -14.83 0.29
N SER A 78 9.58 -15.56 -0.82
CA SER A 78 10.37 -15.19 -2.00
C SER A 78 9.65 -15.46 -3.32
N ASP A 79 8.32 -15.51 -3.32
CA ASP A 79 7.51 -15.73 -4.51
C ASP A 79 6.58 -14.53 -4.73
N PRO A 80 7.03 -13.51 -5.48
CA PRO A 80 6.22 -12.33 -5.77
C PRO A 80 4.92 -12.64 -6.52
N ALA A 81 4.92 -13.65 -7.40
CA ALA A 81 3.73 -14.02 -8.17
C ALA A 81 2.66 -14.64 -7.28
N ARG A 82 3.05 -15.52 -6.35
CA ARG A 82 2.13 -16.09 -5.36
C ARG A 82 1.57 -15.01 -4.43
N ASN A 83 2.40 -14.07 -4.01
CA ASN A 83 1.95 -12.93 -3.20
C ASN A 83 0.98 -12.02 -3.98
N ALA A 84 1.22 -11.79 -5.26
CA ALA A 84 0.32 -11.03 -6.13
C ALA A 84 -1.04 -11.74 -6.27
N HIS A 85 -1.04 -13.05 -6.47
CA HIS A 85 -2.27 -13.83 -6.53
C HIS A 85 -3.04 -13.80 -5.22
N PHE A 86 -2.33 -13.89 -4.07
CA PHE A 86 -2.94 -13.73 -2.75
C PHE A 86 -3.60 -12.35 -2.59
N ILE A 87 -2.94 -11.27 -2.99
CA ILE A 87 -3.47 -9.89 -2.93
C ILE A 87 -4.73 -9.77 -3.78
N SER A 88 -4.74 -10.32 -4.99
CA SER A 88 -5.92 -10.33 -5.88
C SER A 88 -7.09 -11.08 -5.26
N GLN A 89 -6.84 -12.23 -4.65
CA GLN A 89 -7.87 -13.01 -3.95
C GLN A 89 -8.36 -12.32 -2.68
N LEU A 90 -7.46 -11.69 -1.91
CA LEU A 90 -7.82 -10.93 -0.72
C LEU A 90 -8.76 -9.76 -1.08
N ARG A 91 -8.46 -9.03 -2.16
CA ARG A 91 -9.35 -8.00 -2.68
C ARG A 91 -10.74 -8.54 -2.97
N ALA A 92 -10.82 -9.61 -3.75
CA ALA A 92 -12.09 -10.22 -4.11
C ALA A 92 -12.87 -10.70 -2.86
N HIS A 93 -12.16 -11.34 -1.92
CA HIS A 93 -12.74 -11.82 -0.66
C HIS A 93 -13.33 -10.67 0.18
N LEU A 94 -12.57 -9.61 0.40
CA LEU A 94 -13.02 -8.47 1.21
C LEU A 94 -14.20 -7.72 0.54
N CYS A 95 -14.19 -7.57 -0.77
CA CYS A 95 -15.29 -6.92 -1.48
C CYS A 95 -16.59 -7.76 -1.52
N ALA A 96 -16.51 -9.08 -1.33
CA ALA A 96 -17.67 -9.98 -1.45
C ALA A 96 -18.17 -10.53 -0.11
N SER A 97 -17.35 -10.50 0.95
CA SER A 97 -17.65 -11.20 2.20
C SER A 97 -18.02 -10.25 3.34
N GLU A 98 -19.07 -10.60 4.09
CA GLU A 98 -19.45 -9.89 5.32
C GLU A 98 -18.38 -10.03 6.42
N PRO A 99 -18.20 -9.00 7.24
CA PRO A 99 -18.92 -7.72 7.25
C PRO A 99 -18.33 -6.67 6.29
N TRP A 100 -17.26 -6.99 5.55
CA TRP A 100 -16.46 -6.03 4.78
C TRP A 100 -17.18 -5.53 3.54
N SER A 101 -17.97 -6.38 2.89
CA SER A 101 -18.75 -6.01 1.69
C SER A 101 -19.73 -4.86 1.91
N ARG A 102 -20.16 -4.62 3.16
CA ARG A 102 -20.98 -3.45 3.52
C ARG A 102 -20.18 -2.18 3.77
N ARG A 103 -18.89 -2.30 4.06
CA ARG A 103 -18.01 -1.19 4.41
C ARG A 103 -17.16 -0.72 3.24
N ILE A 104 -16.99 -1.57 2.23
CA ILE A 104 -16.09 -1.36 1.09
C ILE A 104 -16.91 -1.07 -0.16
N ASP A 105 -16.56 0.01 -0.86
CA ASP A 105 -17.00 0.27 -2.23
C ASP A 105 -16.08 -0.48 -3.20
N PRO A 106 -16.55 -1.58 -3.84
CA PRO A 106 -15.72 -2.42 -4.68
C PRO A 106 -15.28 -1.74 -6.00
N SER A 107 -15.89 -0.61 -6.35
CA SER A 107 -15.51 0.19 -7.53
C SER A 107 -14.32 1.13 -7.24
N ARG A 108 -13.95 1.31 -5.98
CA ARG A 108 -12.89 2.22 -5.53
C ARG A 108 -11.82 1.48 -4.74
N VAL A 109 -10.95 0.78 -5.46
CA VAL A 109 -9.89 -0.03 -4.86
C VAL A 109 -8.52 0.41 -5.35
N GLY A 110 -7.60 0.62 -4.41
CA GLY A 110 -6.18 0.87 -4.65
C GLY A 110 -5.30 -0.23 -4.08
N LEU A 111 -4.14 -0.42 -4.68
CA LEU A 111 -3.08 -1.26 -4.15
C LEU A 111 -1.87 -0.41 -3.83
N MET A 112 -1.22 -0.66 -2.71
CA MET A 112 -0.02 0.02 -2.27
C MET A 112 0.99 -1.00 -1.74
N GLY A 113 2.27 -0.83 -2.04
CA GLY A 113 3.27 -1.76 -1.52
C GLY A 113 4.65 -1.16 -1.37
N PHE A 114 5.33 -1.57 -0.30
CA PHE A 114 6.70 -1.20 0.03
C PHE A 114 7.68 -2.26 -0.48
N SER A 115 8.77 -1.84 -1.15
CA SER A 115 9.88 -2.74 -1.52
C SER A 115 9.40 -3.95 -2.34
N ALA A 116 9.67 -5.19 -1.90
CA ALA A 116 9.15 -6.41 -2.52
C ALA A 116 7.61 -6.49 -2.50
N GLY A 117 6.93 -5.87 -1.51
CA GLY A 117 5.49 -5.71 -1.52
C GLY A 117 5.00 -4.79 -2.63
N GLY A 118 5.83 -3.82 -3.03
CA GLY A 118 5.59 -3.00 -4.22
C GLY A 118 5.54 -3.83 -5.49
N LEU A 119 6.49 -4.77 -5.65
CA LEU A 119 6.46 -5.71 -6.77
C LEU A 119 5.21 -6.60 -6.74
N ALA A 120 4.89 -7.20 -5.58
CA ALA A 120 3.73 -8.08 -5.47
C ALA A 120 2.41 -7.34 -5.79
N THR A 121 2.25 -6.11 -5.31
CA THR A 121 1.06 -5.29 -5.63
C THR A 121 1.04 -4.82 -7.07
N LEU A 122 2.19 -4.56 -7.70
CA LEU A 122 2.30 -4.25 -9.13
C LEU A 122 1.83 -5.42 -10.00
N LEU A 123 2.34 -6.63 -9.71
CA LEU A 123 1.93 -7.85 -10.43
C LEU A 123 0.42 -8.09 -10.28
N SER A 124 -0.10 -7.90 -9.05
CA SER A 124 -1.56 -7.97 -8.83
C SER A 124 -2.31 -6.89 -9.62
N ALA A 125 -1.77 -5.67 -9.74
CA ALA A 125 -2.39 -4.58 -10.50
C ALA A 125 -2.39 -4.86 -12.01
N ALA A 126 -1.37 -5.51 -12.54
CA ALA A 126 -1.30 -5.92 -13.93
C ALA A 126 -2.43 -6.89 -14.32
N ASP A 127 -2.84 -7.75 -13.37
CA ASP A 127 -3.91 -8.74 -13.57
C ASP A 127 -5.32 -8.19 -13.23
N ASN A 128 -5.42 -6.97 -12.69
CA ASN A 128 -6.69 -6.39 -12.21
C ASN A 128 -6.98 -5.02 -12.84
N PRO A 129 -7.51 -4.96 -14.05
CA PRO A 129 -7.73 -3.69 -14.76
C PRO A 129 -8.76 -2.75 -14.14
N GLY A 130 -9.58 -3.22 -13.18
CA GLY A 130 -10.59 -2.41 -12.49
C GLY A 130 -10.09 -1.67 -11.25
N LEU A 131 -8.77 -1.57 -11.04
CA LEU A 131 -8.20 -0.78 -9.94
C LEU A 131 -8.22 0.72 -10.29
N GLY A 132 -8.43 1.56 -9.26
CA GLY A 132 -8.34 3.01 -9.40
C GLY A 132 -6.90 3.52 -9.42
N ILE A 133 -6.01 2.89 -8.65
CA ILE A 133 -4.61 3.32 -8.50
C ILE A 133 -3.72 2.18 -7.97
N TRP A 134 -2.45 2.21 -8.40
CA TRP A 134 -1.35 1.50 -7.76
C TRP A 134 -0.30 2.49 -7.22
N VAL A 135 0.16 2.31 -5.98
CA VAL A 135 1.21 3.13 -5.36
C VAL A 135 2.40 2.26 -4.97
N GLY A 136 3.55 2.52 -5.59
CA GLY A 136 4.83 1.89 -5.27
C GLY A 136 5.62 2.75 -4.27
N LEU A 137 5.83 2.25 -3.06
CA LEU A 137 6.67 2.86 -2.03
C LEU A 137 8.07 2.26 -2.10
N ASP A 138 8.97 2.94 -2.80
CA ASP A 138 10.33 2.49 -3.11
C ASP A 138 10.37 1.02 -3.55
N PRO A 139 9.59 0.65 -4.59
CA PRO A 139 9.42 -0.73 -5.00
C PRO A 139 10.74 -1.31 -5.50
N VAL A 140 10.94 -2.61 -5.25
CA VAL A 140 12.14 -3.34 -5.68
C VAL A 140 11.75 -4.39 -6.70
N ASP A 141 12.32 -4.33 -7.88
CA ASP A 141 12.13 -5.33 -8.92
C ASP A 141 12.96 -6.60 -8.62
N HIS A 142 12.44 -7.74 -9.04
CA HIS A 142 13.11 -9.03 -8.94
C HIS A 142 13.16 -9.67 -10.33
N ASP A 143 14.37 -9.90 -10.84
CA ASP A 143 14.62 -10.51 -12.16
C ASP A 143 13.88 -9.84 -13.34
N GLY A 144 13.58 -8.54 -13.22
CA GLY A 144 12.86 -7.78 -14.21
C GLY A 144 11.37 -8.14 -14.34
N MET A 145 10.81 -8.86 -13.37
CA MET A 145 9.39 -9.24 -13.37
C MET A 145 8.49 -8.01 -13.34
N GLY A 146 8.83 -7.03 -12.52
CA GLY A 146 8.09 -5.79 -12.41
C GLY A 146 8.14 -4.97 -13.71
N ALA A 147 9.30 -4.79 -14.30
CA ALA A 147 9.45 -4.09 -15.57
C ALA A 147 8.67 -4.77 -16.71
N LYS A 148 8.66 -6.13 -16.73
CA LYS A 148 7.89 -6.90 -17.71
C LYS A 148 6.38 -6.79 -17.53
N ALA A 149 5.89 -6.68 -16.28
CA ALA A 149 4.46 -6.60 -15.99
C ALA A 149 3.89 -5.17 -16.05
N ALA A 150 4.73 -4.15 -15.82
CA ALA A 150 4.30 -2.77 -15.65
C ALA A 150 3.47 -2.22 -16.82
N HIS A 151 3.78 -2.61 -18.09
CA HIS A 151 3.01 -2.17 -19.26
C HIS A 151 1.57 -2.71 -19.31
N LEU A 152 1.25 -3.74 -18.51
CA LEU A 152 -0.09 -4.30 -18.39
C LEU A 152 -0.97 -3.55 -17.37
N VAL A 153 -0.36 -2.72 -16.51
CA VAL A 153 -1.09 -1.93 -15.51
C VAL A 153 -1.97 -0.90 -16.21
N LYS A 154 -3.27 -0.95 -15.98
CA LYS A 154 -4.25 -0.05 -16.64
C LYS A 154 -4.69 1.11 -15.77
N CYS A 155 -4.51 1.00 -14.45
CA CYS A 155 -4.82 2.10 -13.53
C CYS A 155 -3.70 3.16 -13.51
N HIS A 156 -4.00 4.30 -12.91
CA HIS A 156 -2.98 5.30 -12.61
C HIS A 156 -1.94 4.73 -11.63
N ALA A 157 -0.68 5.02 -11.87
CA ALA A 157 0.42 4.59 -11.03
C ALA A 157 1.14 5.79 -10.41
N VAL A 158 1.47 5.68 -9.12
CA VAL A 158 2.34 6.65 -8.44
C VAL A 158 3.50 5.90 -7.81
N VAL A 159 4.72 6.30 -8.13
CA VAL A 159 5.93 5.67 -7.59
C VAL A 159 6.73 6.71 -6.82
N LEU A 160 6.96 6.43 -5.54
CA LEU A 160 7.83 7.23 -4.69
C LEU A 160 9.11 6.45 -4.44
N THR A 161 10.28 7.06 -4.74
CA THR A 161 11.57 6.38 -4.59
C THR A 161 12.47 7.10 -3.59
N ALA A 162 13.21 6.30 -2.82
CA ALA A 162 14.35 6.74 -2.02
C ALA A 162 15.62 6.86 -2.90
N GLN A 163 16.72 7.32 -2.30
CA GLN A 163 18.02 7.33 -2.97
C GLN A 163 18.48 5.90 -3.26
N PRO A 164 19.17 5.66 -4.40
CA PRO A 164 19.69 4.35 -4.73
C PRO A 164 20.64 3.81 -3.65
N SER A 165 20.37 2.59 -3.20
CA SER A 165 21.17 1.88 -2.19
C SER A 165 21.05 0.36 -2.39
N ALA A 166 21.85 -0.40 -1.68
CA ALA A 166 21.73 -1.87 -1.70
C ALA A 166 20.33 -2.36 -1.29
N CYS A 167 19.65 -1.63 -0.38
CA CYS A 167 18.32 -2.01 0.12
C CYS A 167 17.21 -1.90 -0.92
N ASN A 168 17.38 -1.03 -1.94
CA ASN A 168 16.41 -0.89 -3.03
C ASN A 168 16.97 -1.35 -4.39
N GLY A 169 17.92 -2.30 -4.36
CA GLY A 169 18.53 -2.84 -5.57
C GLY A 169 19.22 -1.76 -6.43
N HIS A 170 19.84 -0.76 -5.77
CA HIS A 170 20.46 0.41 -6.39
C HIS A 170 19.48 1.19 -7.30
N GLY A 171 18.22 1.31 -6.84
CA GLY A 171 17.16 2.01 -7.55
C GLY A 171 16.67 1.24 -8.79
N ASN A 172 16.52 -0.08 -8.68
CA ASN A 172 16.09 -0.93 -9.80
C ASN A 172 14.62 -0.74 -10.20
N ALA A 173 13.82 0.03 -9.42
CA ALA A 173 12.48 0.47 -9.81
C ALA A 173 12.44 1.24 -11.15
N ARG A 174 13.56 1.73 -11.65
CA ARG A 174 13.63 2.48 -12.92
C ARG A 174 13.01 1.74 -14.10
N GLY A 175 13.19 0.42 -14.16
CA GLY A 175 12.58 -0.42 -15.21
C GLY A 175 11.05 -0.46 -15.10
N ILE A 176 10.53 -0.55 -13.88
CA ILE A 176 9.08 -0.48 -13.61
C ILE A 176 8.54 0.88 -14.04
N ILE A 177 9.15 1.98 -13.58
CA ILE A 177 8.73 3.35 -13.87
C ILE A 177 8.69 3.62 -15.37
N ALA A 178 9.73 3.20 -16.08
CA ALA A 178 9.84 3.41 -17.54
C ALA A 178 8.78 2.63 -18.35
N ALA A 179 8.28 1.51 -17.81
CA ALA A 179 7.32 0.65 -18.50
C ALA A 179 5.85 0.94 -18.15
N LEU A 180 5.58 1.71 -17.09
CA LEU A 180 4.22 2.06 -16.67
C LEU A 180 3.58 3.07 -17.66
N PRO A 181 2.37 2.79 -18.20
CA PRO A 181 1.73 3.67 -19.18
C PRO A 181 1.26 5.02 -18.61
N LEU A 182 0.82 5.03 -17.34
CA LEU A 182 0.26 6.19 -16.65
C LEU A 182 0.94 6.32 -15.29
N CYS A 183 2.14 6.92 -15.24
CA CYS A 183 2.97 6.99 -14.05
C CYS A 183 3.31 8.42 -13.66
N GLU A 184 3.06 8.76 -12.40
CA GLU A 184 3.70 9.89 -11.72
C GLU A 184 4.84 9.36 -10.85
N HIS A 185 6.04 9.90 -10.99
CA HIS A 185 7.21 9.48 -10.23
C HIS A 185 7.76 10.64 -9.38
N PHE A 186 8.00 10.36 -8.11
CA PHE A 186 8.59 11.30 -7.16
C PHE A 186 9.81 10.67 -6.50
N SER A 187 11.00 11.24 -6.77
CA SER A 187 12.21 10.93 -6.02
C SER A 187 12.25 11.79 -4.77
N ILE A 188 12.20 11.17 -3.59
CA ILE A 188 12.20 11.89 -2.32
C ILE A 188 13.64 12.23 -1.93
N ALA A 189 13.95 13.52 -1.86
CA ALA A 189 15.29 14.00 -1.61
C ALA A 189 15.85 13.50 -0.26
N GLY A 190 17.04 12.88 -0.30
CA GLY A 190 17.72 12.33 0.87
C GLY A 190 17.03 11.15 1.54
N ALA A 191 15.93 10.63 0.99
CA ALA A 191 15.23 9.50 1.57
C ALA A 191 16.07 8.23 1.51
N VAL A 192 15.96 7.43 2.55
CA VAL A 192 16.48 6.05 2.61
C VAL A 192 15.31 5.06 2.46
N HIS A 193 15.64 3.82 2.08
CA HIS A 193 14.63 2.80 1.76
C HIS A 193 13.54 2.65 2.83
N VAL A 194 13.93 2.63 4.10
CA VAL A 194 13.01 2.45 5.23
C VAL A 194 12.19 3.69 5.63
N ASP A 195 12.40 4.85 5.00
CA ASP A 195 11.49 5.98 5.17
C ASP A 195 10.08 5.70 4.64
N ALA A 196 9.96 4.77 3.69
CA ALA A 196 8.69 4.34 3.12
C ALA A 196 7.93 3.34 4.00
N GLU A 197 8.59 2.71 4.97
CA GLU A 197 8.01 1.76 5.94
C GLU A 197 7.53 2.51 7.19
N TRP A 198 6.40 2.07 7.77
CA TRP A 198 5.89 2.71 8.97
C TRP A 198 5.05 1.75 9.84
N PRO A 199 5.53 1.42 11.06
CA PRO A 199 6.83 1.75 11.65
C PRO A 199 7.99 0.97 11.02
N THR A 200 9.21 1.49 11.11
CA THR A 200 10.43 0.74 10.89
C THR A 200 11.09 0.36 12.23
N ASP A 201 12.13 -0.45 12.20
CA ASP A 201 12.88 -0.85 13.39
C ASP A 201 14.38 -0.50 13.28
N ARG A 202 15.07 -0.58 14.43
CA ARG A 202 16.49 -0.22 14.53
C ARG A 202 17.41 -1.06 13.65
N LEU A 203 17.07 -2.33 13.41
CA LEU A 203 17.89 -3.21 12.57
C LEU A 203 17.79 -2.78 11.11
N ALA A 204 16.56 -2.51 10.63
CA ALA A 204 16.35 -2.02 9.29
C ALA A 204 17.02 -0.65 9.07
N GLU A 205 16.96 0.25 10.05
CA GLU A 205 17.66 1.54 10.00
C GLU A 205 19.19 1.39 9.99
N ALA A 206 19.73 0.42 10.73
CA ALA A 206 21.17 0.14 10.73
C ALA A 206 21.67 -0.38 9.37
N ILE A 207 20.83 -1.11 8.64
CA ILE A 207 21.18 -1.70 7.33
C ILE A 207 20.92 -0.71 6.18
N CYS A 208 19.76 -0.03 6.20
CA CYS A 208 19.26 0.74 5.05
C CYS A 208 19.37 2.26 5.24
N GLY A 209 19.88 2.71 6.38
CA GLY A 209 20.00 4.13 6.71
C GLY A 209 18.89 4.61 7.65
N ARG A 210 19.23 5.63 8.43
CA ARG A 210 18.34 6.19 9.45
C ARG A 210 17.17 6.95 8.82
N SER A 211 15.97 6.59 9.20
CA SER A 211 14.75 7.29 8.77
C SER A 211 14.57 8.64 9.49
N THR A 212 13.79 9.53 8.90
CA THR A 212 13.39 10.80 9.51
C THR A 212 11.91 11.07 9.36
N ASP A 213 11.33 11.79 10.31
CA ASP A 213 9.91 12.17 10.27
C ASP A 213 9.57 13.07 9.08
N GLU A 214 10.50 13.92 8.65
CA GLU A 214 10.32 14.81 7.50
C GLU A 214 10.13 14.00 6.23
N ARG A 215 11.03 13.05 5.92
CA ARG A 215 10.97 12.21 4.73
C ARG A 215 9.77 11.28 4.76
N ARG A 216 9.44 10.71 5.93
CA ARG A 216 8.20 9.92 6.13
C ARG A 216 6.94 10.75 5.88
N ARG A 217 6.91 12.02 6.33
CA ARG A 217 5.77 12.92 6.02
C ARG A 217 5.62 13.16 4.54
N GLU A 218 6.72 13.31 3.79
CA GLU A 218 6.68 13.49 2.35
C GLU A 218 6.10 12.24 1.64
N PHE A 219 6.53 11.03 2.02
CA PHE A 219 5.91 9.80 1.54
C PHE A 219 4.40 9.77 1.82
N ARG A 220 3.99 10.07 3.06
CA ARG A 220 2.57 10.08 3.44
C ARG A 220 1.76 11.10 2.65
N TRP A 221 2.25 12.31 2.59
CA TRP A 221 1.53 13.40 1.92
C TRP A 221 1.27 13.08 0.44
N ARG A 222 2.29 12.65 -0.29
CA ARG A 222 2.15 12.30 -1.72
C ARG A 222 1.25 11.10 -1.92
N THR A 223 1.41 10.07 -1.11
CA THR A 223 0.56 8.87 -1.16
C THR A 223 -0.91 9.23 -0.90
N SER A 224 -1.20 9.97 0.17
CA SER A 224 -2.57 10.40 0.50
C SER A 224 -3.17 11.27 -0.60
N ALA A 225 -2.41 12.21 -1.14
CA ALA A 225 -2.88 13.06 -2.25
C ALA A 225 -3.26 12.23 -3.48
N ALA A 226 -2.42 11.26 -3.86
CA ALA A 226 -2.64 10.37 -4.99
C ALA A 226 -3.88 9.48 -4.78
N LEU A 227 -4.00 8.84 -3.62
CA LEU A 227 -5.13 7.98 -3.28
C LEU A 227 -6.45 8.76 -3.28
N ARG A 228 -6.49 9.93 -2.64
CA ARG A 228 -7.68 10.80 -2.65
C ARG A 228 -8.06 11.23 -4.05
N ALA A 229 -7.11 11.65 -4.88
CA ALA A 229 -7.38 12.09 -6.24
C ALA A 229 -8.02 11.00 -7.12
N ARG A 230 -7.76 9.72 -6.84
CA ARG A 230 -8.21 8.59 -7.67
C ARG A 230 -9.32 7.74 -7.07
N LEU A 231 -9.48 7.77 -5.74
CA LEU A 231 -10.44 6.93 -5.03
C LEU A 231 -11.56 7.73 -4.36
N SER A 232 -11.48 9.06 -4.24
CA SER A 232 -12.60 9.88 -3.77
C SER A 232 -13.69 9.95 -4.84
N ARG A 233 -14.95 10.00 -4.39
CA ARG A 233 -16.06 10.31 -5.32
C ARG A 233 -15.87 11.72 -5.86
N PRO A 234 -16.20 11.99 -7.15
CA PRO A 234 -16.31 13.37 -7.63
C PRO A 234 -17.27 14.12 -6.70
N GLN A 235 -16.87 15.31 -6.26
CA GLN A 235 -17.82 16.20 -5.57
C GLN A 235 -18.88 16.59 -6.59
N SER A 236 -20.12 16.16 -6.32
CA SER A 236 -21.30 16.54 -7.10
C SER A 236 -21.65 18.01 -6.93
#